data_0e2a25f6ac031fd95b3f2be091420e5c
#
_entry.id   0e2a25f6ac031fd95b3f2be091420e5c
#
_cell.length_a   1.000
_cell.length_b   1.000
_cell.length_c   1.000
_cell.angle_alpha   90.00
_cell.angle_beta   90.00
_cell.angle_gamma   90.00
#
_symmetry.space_group_name_H-M   'P 1'
#
loop_
_entity.id
_entity.type
_entity.pdbx_description
1 polymer ?
#
loop_
_entity_poly.entity_id
_entity_poly.type
_entity_poly.pdbx_seq_one_letter_code
_entity_poly.pdbx_strand_id
1 'polypeptide(L)'
;MSILQITDIHINGEYNGQFDVKKHFKQILEANKTRDFEAIALTGDLADEGSYEDYTEIFNQVEETFGKGTPILVIPGNHDNREHLDLAYMDYINREHNFKPGTYLQRIGGTFEEPGKCVVILTLPGILAGSGNTKLIGMDNAHKELPHQGLEAFLDHEWNRKGSDSYTLFMHMPLIKPFHRFMNVDAHSIDEDAAKTFLWALRDFYFRGIICGHYHCASVTSFNDFVQFVAPASQCQLDPFTKDCTPSGNYPGYAIICPGMHEMHMCKFHYIVEDENGN
;
A
#
# COMPACT_ATOMS: atom_id res chain seq x y z
N MET A 1 -12.93 1.32 12.24
CA MET A 1 -11.82 1.85 11.43
C MET A 1 -11.70 0.98 10.20
N SER A 2 -11.67 1.57 9.01
CA SER A 2 -11.44 0.87 7.75
C SER A 2 -10.50 1.68 6.86
N ILE A 3 -9.62 0.99 6.14
CA ILE A 3 -8.63 1.57 5.23
C ILE A 3 -8.90 0.93 3.86
N LEU A 4 -8.99 1.74 2.82
CA LEU A 4 -9.04 1.25 1.46
C LEU A 4 -7.60 1.18 0.93
N GLN A 5 -7.17 -0.01 0.51
CA GLN A 5 -5.92 -0.20 -0.21
C GLN A 5 -6.18 -0.37 -1.69
N ILE A 6 -5.48 0.43 -2.49
CA ILE A 6 -5.42 0.33 -3.95
C ILE A 6 -3.95 0.21 -4.33
N THR A 7 -3.61 -0.73 -5.18
CA THR A 7 -2.24 -1.03 -5.59
C THR A 7 -2.19 -1.41 -7.06
N ASP A 8 -1.02 -1.28 -7.65
CA ASP A 8 -0.75 -1.75 -9.02
C ASP A 8 -1.80 -1.19 -10.01
N ILE A 9 -1.93 0.15 -10.01
CA ILE A 9 -2.86 0.89 -10.88
C ILE A 9 -2.33 0.94 -12.31
N HIS A 10 -1.02 1.23 -12.47
CA HIS A 10 -0.32 1.34 -13.76
C HIS A 10 -1.03 2.30 -14.72
N ILE A 11 -1.32 3.54 -14.29
CA ILE A 11 -2.23 4.46 -14.99
C ILE A 11 -1.87 4.71 -16.46
N ASN A 12 -0.61 4.60 -16.83
CA ASN A 12 -0.11 4.73 -18.21
C ASN A 12 0.40 3.39 -18.77
N GLY A 13 0.18 2.29 -18.05
CA GLY A 13 0.65 0.97 -18.40
C GLY A 13 -0.08 0.42 -19.62
N GLU A 14 0.64 0.32 -20.72
CA GLU A 14 0.20 -0.42 -21.89
C GLU A 14 0.50 -1.92 -21.71
N TYR A 15 -0.30 -2.63 -20.93
CA TYR A 15 -0.26 -4.10 -21.02
C TYR A 15 -0.89 -4.51 -22.34
N ASN A 16 -0.17 -4.20 -23.47
CA ASN A 16 -0.58 -4.44 -24.86
C ASN A 16 -1.96 -3.84 -25.23
N GLY A 17 -2.39 -2.74 -24.59
CA GLY A 17 -3.70 -2.13 -24.82
C GLY A 17 -4.89 -3.02 -24.41
N GLN A 18 -4.63 -4.04 -23.59
CA GLN A 18 -5.66 -5.01 -23.21
C GLN A 18 -6.57 -4.53 -22.09
N PHE A 19 -6.11 -3.54 -21.30
CA PHE A 19 -6.84 -3.09 -20.12
C PHE A 19 -7.03 -1.58 -20.10
N ASP A 20 -8.24 -1.14 -19.82
CA ASP A 20 -8.53 0.26 -19.54
C ASP A 20 -8.28 0.55 -18.04
N VAL A 21 -7.02 0.77 -17.73
CA VAL A 21 -6.57 0.98 -16.34
C VAL A 21 -7.21 2.20 -15.67
N LYS A 22 -7.48 3.27 -16.45
CA LYS A 22 -8.17 4.47 -15.95
C LYS A 22 -9.63 4.15 -15.59
N LYS A 23 -10.29 3.34 -16.41
CA LYS A 23 -11.65 2.85 -16.11
C LYS A 23 -11.64 1.98 -14.86
N HIS A 24 -10.69 1.05 -14.74
CA HIS A 24 -10.56 0.18 -13.57
C HIS A 24 -10.38 0.96 -12.27
N PHE A 25 -9.45 1.91 -12.26
CA PHE A 25 -9.24 2.77 -11.09
C PHE A 25 -10.51 3.52 -10.70
N LYS A 26 -11.19 4.14 -11.69
CA LYS A 26 -12.45 4.85 -11.48
C LYS A 26 -13.56 3.93 -10.95
N GLN A 27 -13.66 2.69 -11.43
CA GLN A 27 -14.62 1.72 -10.92
C GLN A 27 -14.39 1.40 -9.45
N ILE A 28 -13.13 1.28 -9.00
CA ILE A 28 -12.82 1.07 -7.58
C ILE A 28 -13.29 2.26 -6.75
N LEU A 29 -13.01 3.49 -7.19
CA LEU A 29 -13.44 4.70 -6.49
C LEU A 29 -14.96 4.75 -6.38
N GLU A 30 -15.68 4.57 -7.49
CA GLU A 30 -17.16 4.57 -7.54
C GLU A 30 -17.79 3.49 -6.65
N ALA A 31 -17.23 2.28 -6.65
CA ALA A 31 -17.74 1.17 -5.83
C ALA A 31 -17.60 1.46 -4.31
N ASN A 32 -16.76 2.40 -3.94
CA ASN A 32 -16.45 2.71 -2.55
C ASN A 32 -16.86 4.11 -2.10
N LYS A 33 -17.36 4.99 -2.98
CA LYS A 33 -17.64 6.42 -2.71
C LYS A 33 -18.61 6.68 -1.56
N THR A 34 -19.47 5.71 -1.22
CA THR A 34 -20.44 5.86 -0.11
C THR A 34 -19.92 5.32 1.21
N ARG A 35 -18.68 4.81 1.25
CA ARG A 35 -18.07 4.27 2.46
C ARG A 35 -17.21 5.32 3.14
N ASP A 36 -17.22 5.32 4.46
CA ASP A 36 -16.37 6.17 5.28
C ASP A 36 -15.08 5.42 5.61
N PHE A 37 -13.98 5.83 4.99
CA PHE A 37 -12.65 5.30 5.25
C PHE A 37 -11.86 6.27 6.15
N GLU A 38 -11.11 5.72 7.10
CA GLU A 38 -10.19 6.51 7.94
C GLU A 38 -8.92 6.91 7.16
N ALA A 39 -8.56 6.14 6.15
CA ALA A 39 -7.44 6.41 5.25
C ALA A 39 -7.57 5.65 3.94
N ILE A 40 -6.89 6.15 2.91
CA ILE A 40 -6.63 5.45 1.65
C ILE A 40 -5.14 5.13 1.61
N ALA A 41 -4.76 3.90 1.27
CA ALA A 41 -3.38 3.47 1.07
C ALA A 41 -3.15 3.14 -0.40
N LEU A 42 -2.28 3.91 -1.04
CA LEU A 42 -1.80 3.67 -2.41
C LEU A 42 -0.43 3.00 -2.32
N THR A 43 -0.37 1.71 -2.64
CA THR A 43 0.78 0.88 -2.28
C THR A 43 1.63 0.46 -3.47
N GLY A 44 1.99 1.44 -4.29
CA GLY A 44 2.97 1.33 -5.36
C GLY A 44 2.41 0.90 -6.71
N ASP A 45 3.26 1.04 -7.73
CA ASP A 45 2.96 0.86 -9.14
C ASP A 45 1.69 1.64 -9.54
N LEU A 46 1.69 2.93 -9.16
CA LEU A 46 0.57 3.83 -9.44
C LEU A 46 0.54 4.20 -10.92
N ALA A 47 1.71 4.36 -11.54
CA ALA A 47 1.86 4.63 -12.95
C ALA A 47 3.10 3.94 -13.53
N ASP A 48 3.09 3.61 -14.82
CA ASP A 48 4.28 3.19 -15.54
C ASP A 48 5.04 4.43 -16.01
N GLU A 49 6.18 4.74 -15.37
CA GLU A 49 7.00 5.94 -15.65
C GLU A 49 6.17 7.24 -15.67
N GLY A 50 5.24 7.36 -14.72
CA GLY A 50 4.26 8.45 -14.69
C GLY A 50 4.87 9.84 -14.61
N SER A 51 4.16 10.82 -15.20
CA SER A 51 4.46 12.23 -15.04
C SER A 51 3.96 12.76 -13.68
N TYR A 52 4.42 13.94 -13.30
CA TYR A 52 3.89 14.66 -12.13
C TYR A 52 2.36 14.83 -12.20
N GLU A 53 1.85 15.12 -13.40
CA GLU A 53 0.41 15.30 -13.65
C GLU A 53 -0.37 14.01 -13.45
N ASP A 54 0.18 12.86 -13.86
CA ASP A 54 -0.46 11.56 -13.67
C ASP A 54 -0.66 11.25 -12.18
N TYR A 55 0.38 11.42 -11.37
CA TYR A 55 0.27 11.22 -9.92
C TYR A 55 -0.67 12.22 -9.25
N THR A 56 -0.59 13.49 -9.67
CA THR A 56 -1.49 14.54 -9.17
C THR A 56 -2.95 14.23 -9.52
N GLU A 57 -3.22 13.71 -10.71
CA GLU A 57 -4.56 13.27 -11.12
C GLU A 57 -5.08 12.14 -10.22
N ILE A 58 -4.25 11.13 -9.92
CA ILE A 58 -4.61 10.04 -9.00
C ILE A 58 -5.04 10.60 -7.64
N PHE A 59 -4.22 11.48 -7.04
CA PHE A 59 -4.52 12.05 -5.73
C PHE A 59 -5.79 12.90 -5.75
N ASN A 60 -5.99 13.70 -6.80
CA ASN A 60 -7.18 14.53 -6.96
C ASN A 60 -8.45 13.66 -7.09
N GLN A 61 -8.43 12.60 -7.88
CA GLN A 61 -9.57 11.68 -8.01
C GLN A 61 -9.93 11.01 -6.68
N VAL A 62 -8.93 10.65 -5.87
CA VAL A 62 -9.15 10.10 -4.52
C VAL A 62 -9.77 11.18 -3.61
N GLU A 63 -9.23 12.42 -3.60
CA GLU A 63 -9.77 13.51 -2.80
C GLU A 63 -11.19 13.93 -3.24
N GLU A 64 -11.47 13.92 -4.54
CA GLU A 64 -12.81 14.20 -5.07
C GLU A 64 -13.83 13.16 -4.63
N THR A 65 -13.40 11.89 -4.56
CA THR A 65 -14.28 10.77 -4.19
C THR A 65 -14.54 10.71 -2.69
N PHE A 66 -13.50 10.84 -1.87
CA PHE A 66 -13.57 10.59 -0.41
C PHE A 66 -13.48 11.86 0.44
N GLY A 67 -13.18 13.00 -0.20
CA GLY A 67 -13.05 14.30 0.46
C GLY A 67 -11.66 14.55 1.07
N LYS A 68 -11.32 15.83 1.22
CA LYS A 68 -10.02 16.29 1.79
C LYS A 68 -9.80 15.93 3.26
N GLY A 69 -10.78 15.36 3.91
CA GLY A 69 -10.68 14.87 5.29
C GLY A 69 -10.13 13.45 5.39
N THR A 70 -9.99 12.73 4.27
CA THR A 70 -9.49 11.35 4.24
C THR A 70 -8.02 11.35 3.80
N PRO A 71 -7.07 11.03 4.70
CA PRO A 71 -5.65 11.07 4.37
C PRO A 71 -5.26 9.95 3.42
N ILE A 72 -4.30 10.25 2.52
CA ILE A 72 -3.72 9.30 1.59
C ILE A 72 -2.31 8.95 2.05
N LEU A 73 -2.07 7.68 2.37
CA LEU A 73 -0.73 7.12 2.57
C LEU A 73 -0.24 6.60 1.23
N VAL A 74 0.95 7.02 0.81
CA VAL A 74 1.55 6.63 -0.47
C VAL A 74 2.91 5.97 -0.23
N ILE A 75 3.19 4.93 -0.97
CA ILE A 75 4.54 4.36 -1.15
C ILE A 75 4.77 4.10 -2.63
N PRO A 76 6.00 4.23 -3.13
CA PRO A 76 6.30 3.93 -4.53
C PRO A 76 6.35 2.43 -4.79
N GLY A 77 6.07 2.05 -6.03
CA GLY A 77 6.34 0.74 -6.61
C GLY A 77 7.59 0.75 -7.50
N ASN A 78 7.86 -0.38 -8.16
CA ASN A 78 9.04 -0.50 -9.02
C ASN A 78 8.83 0.07 -10.43
N HIS A 79 7.59 0.35 -10.83
CA HIS A 79 7.26 1.02 -12.09
C HIS A 79 7.12 2.53 -11.95
N ASP A 80 7.02 3.06 -10.73
CA ASP A 80 6.80 4.49 -10.52
C ASP A 80 8.04 5.33 -10.84
N ASN A 81 7.84 6.46 -11.54
CA ASN A 81 8.83 7.51 -11.65
C ASN A 81 8.94 8.23 -10.29
N ARG A 82 10.03 7.97 -9.58
CA ARG A 82 10.21 8.39 -8.19
C ARG A 82 10.30 9.89 -7.98
N GLU A 83 10.96 10.60 -8.90
CA GLU A 83 11.07 12.06 -8.85
C GLU A 83 9.69 12.72 -8.97
N HIS A 84 8.94 12.32 -9.99
CA HIS A 84 7.60 12.88 -10.21
C HIS A 84 6.61 12.50 -9.11
N LEU A 85 6.67 11.25 -8.63
CA LEU A 85 5.83 10.82 -7.51
C LEU A 85 6.17 11.58 -6.23
N ASP A 86 7.47 11.79 -5.95
CA ASP A 86 7.91 12.54 -4.76
C ASP A 86 7.39 13.97 -4.78
N LEU A 87 7.55 14.66 -5.92
CA LEU A 87 7.06 16.03 -6.11
C LEU A 87 5.54 16.11 -5.92
N ALA A 88 4.78 15.24 -6.59
CA ALA A 88 3.34 15.23 -6.50
C ALA A 88 2.84 14.91 -5.08
N TYR A 89 3.51 13.99 -4.38
CA TYR A 89 3.12 13.63 -3.01
C TYR A 89 3.52 14.70 -2.00
N MET A 90 4.64 15.40 -2.21
CA MET A 90 5.00 16.55 -1.37
C MET A 90 3.99 17.70 -1.53
N ASP A 91 3.56 17.97 -2.75
CA ASP A 91 2.51 18.95 -2.98
C ASP A 91 1.20 18.53 -2.32
N TYR A 92 0.85 17.23 -2.34
CA TYR A 92 -0.30 16.71 -1.61
C TYR A 92 -0.15 16.93 -0.11
N ILE A 93 0.97 16.52 0.51
CA ILE A 93 1.19 16.66 1.96
C ILE A 93 1.11 18.13 2.43
N ASN A 94 1.58 19.07 1.60
CA ASN A 94 1.63 20.49 1.94
C ASN A 94 0.31 21.24 1.68
N ARG A 95 -0.72 20.59 1.14
CA ARG A 95 -2.07 21.19 0.97
C ARG A 95 -2.75 21.34 2.34
N GLU A 96 -3.75 22.22 2.38
CA GLU A 96 -4.66 22.26 3.52
C GLU A 96 -5.59 21.04 3.51
N HIS A 97 -5.54 20.28 4.58
CA HIS A 97 -6.37 19.10 4.81
C HIS A 97 -7.31 19.32 6.00
N ASN A 98 -8.51 18.75 5.88
CA ASN A 98 -9.51 18.75 6.96
C ASN A 98 -9.51 17.40 7.69
N PHE A 99 -8.33 16.89 8.05
CA PHE A 99 -8.21 15.61 8.76
C PHE A 99 -8.94 15.64 10.10
N LYS A 100 -9.47 14.50 10.50
CA LYS A 100 -10.06 14.33 11.83
C LYS A 100 -9.05 14.69 12.93
N PRO A 101 -9.48 15.33 14.03
CA PRO A 101 -8.57 15.67 15.14
C PRO A 101 -7.77 14.46 15.62
N GLY A 102 -6.46 14.62 15.78
CA GLY A 102 -5.55 13.54 16.15
C GLY A 102 -5.01 12.72 14.99
N THR A 103 -5.39 13.04 13.75
CA THR A 103 -4.80 12.46 12.54
C THR A 103 -3.60 13.30 12.12
N TYR A 104 -2.46 12.63 11.87
CA TYR A 104 -1.21 13.26 11.44
C TYR A 104 -0.56 12.44 10.35
N LEU A 105 -0.24 13.10 9.22
CA LEU A 105 0.52 12.53 8.12
C LEU A 105 1.89 13.20 8.11
N GLN A 106 2.95 12.40 8.11
CA GLN A 106 4.32 12.90 8.09
C GLN A 106 5.23 11.97 7.29
N ARG A 107 6.29 12.52 6.76
CA ARG A 107 7.37 11.80 6.09
C ARG A 107 8.67 12.00 6.87
N ILE A 108 9.45 10.93 7.02
CA ILE A 108 10.75 10.92 7.70
C ILE A 108 11.77 10.13 6.87
N GLY A 109 13.04 10.31 7.19
CA GLY A 109 14.17 9.54 6.64
C GLY A 109 14.72 10.05 5.32
N GLY A 110 13.89 10.50 4.39
CA GLY A 110 14.34 10.94 3.07
C GLY A 110 13.19 11.21 2.09
N THR A 111 13.49 11.15 0.81
CA THR A 111 12.55 11.32 -0.30
C THR A 111 12.30 9.99 -1.02
N PHE A 112 11.29 9.90 -1.86
CA PHE A 112 11.09 8.71 -2.71
C PHE A 112 12.18 8.57 -3.78
N GLU A 113 12.87 9.66 -4.13
CA GLU A 113 14.02 9.62 -5.04
C GLU A 113 15.19 8.81 -4.48
N GLU A 114 15.26 8.68 -3.15
CA GLU A 114 16.29 7.91 -2.46
C GLU A 114 15.73 6.55 -2.00
N PRO A 115 15.90 5.48 -2.80
CA PRO A 115 15.32 4.17 -2.49
C PRO A 115 15.64 3.69 -1.08
N GLY A 116 14.61 3.17 -0.40
CA GLY A 116 14.77 2.58 0.93
C GLY A 116 15.02 3.55 2.09
N LYS A 117 14.98 4.87 1.87
CA LYS A 117 15.17 5.86 2.93
C LYS A 117 13.86 6.42 3.46
N CYS A 118 12.89 6.64 2.58
CA CYS A 118 11.65 7.30 2.91
C CYS A 118 10.73 6.40 3.73
N VAL A 119 10.18 6.96 4.80
CA VAL A 119 9.09 6.37 5.57
C VAL A 119 7.95 7.38 5.68
N VAL A 120 6.75 6.94 5.34
CA VAL A 120 5.53 7.71 5.54
C VAL A 120 4.81 7.17 6.77
N ILE A 121 4.49 8.04 7.72
CA ILE A 121 3.77 7.69 8.94
C ILE A 121 2.44 8.42 8.94
N LEU A 122 1.36 7.66 8.91
CA LEU A 122 0.02 8.17 9.12
C LEU A 122 -0.48 7.70 10.47
N THR A 123 -0.61 8.64 11.41
CA THR A 123 -1.17 8.40 12.73
C THR A 123 -2.67 8.64 12.69
N LEU A 124 -3.45 7.66 13.12
CA LEU A 124 -4.89 7.74 13.30
C LEU A 124 -5.23 7.66 14.79
N PRO A 125 -6.17 8.47 15.29
CA PRO A 125 -6.54 8.43 16.70
C PRO A 125 -7.11 7.07 17.09
N GLY A 126 -6.84 6.64 18.33
CA GLY A 126 -7.40 5.40 18.86
C GLY A 126 -8.93 5.44 18.90
N ILE A 127 -9.57 4.31 18.62
CA ILE A 127 -11.03 4.20 18.53
C ILE A 127 -11.70 4.33 19.92
N LEU A 128 -11.01 3.89 20.97
CA LEU A 128 -11.52 3.93 22.35
C LEU A 128 -10.73 4.93 23.17
N ALA A 129 -11.40 5.61 24.08
CA ALA A 129 -10.74 6.48 25.05
C ALA A 129 -9.72 5.67 25.86
N GLY A 130 -8.46 6.11 25.84
CA GLY A 130 -7.34 5.42 26.48
C GLY A 130 -6.67 4.31 25.68
N SER A 131 -7.17 3.98 24.48
CA SER A 131 -6.39 3.15 23.55
C SER A 131 -5.28 3.97 22.90
N GLY A 132 -4.15 3.32 22.59
CA GLY A 132 -3.10 3.93 21.79
C GLY A 132 -3.58 4.26 20.38
N ASN A 133 -2.78 5.04 19.65
CA ASN A 133 -3.06 5.36 18.26
C ASN A 133 -2.84 4.14 17.35
N THR A 134 -3.46 4.17 16.20
CA THR A 134 -3.10 3.25 15.10
C THR A 134 -2.18 3.99 14.13
N LYS A 135 -1.00 3.44 13.91
CA LYS A 135 -0.01 4.02 12.99
C LYS A 135 0.12 3.14 11.75
N LEU A 136 -0.13 3.74 10.61
CA LEU A 136 0.09 3.12 9.30
C LEU A 136 1.48 3.56 8.84
N ILE A 137 2.35 2.61 8.61
CA ILE A 137 3.75 2.85 8.27
C ILE A 137 3.98 2.42 6.83
N GLY A 138 4.23 3.37 5.95
CA GLY A 138 4.66 3.11 4.58
C GLY A 138 6.17 3.10 4.49
N MET A 139 6.77 2.00 4.04
CA MET A 139 8.20 1.88 3.78
C MET A 139 8.45 1.48 2.34
N ASP A 140 9.35 2.22 1.70
CA ASP A 140 9.72 1.98 0.32
C ASP A 140 10.69 0.80 0.19
N ASN A 141 10.25 -0.27 -0.49
CA ASN A 141 11.07 -1.45 -0.78
C ASN A 141 11.05 -1.86 -2.27
N ALA A 142 10.65 -0.96 -3.14
CA ALA A 142 10.34 -1.27 -4.53
C ALA A 142 11.55 -1.67 -5.40
N HIS A 143 12.78 -1.51 -4.94
CA HIS A 143 13.99 -1.92 -5.68
C HIS A 143 14.61 -3.23 -5.17
N LYS A 144 13.79 -4.12 -4.58
CA LYS A 144 14.21 -5.41 -4.00
C LYS A 144 15.18 -5.30 -2.83
N GLU A 145 15.54 -4.09 -2.46
CA GLU A 145 16.33 -3.81 -1.28
C GLU A 145 15.38 -3.54 -0.10
N LEU A 146 15.75 -4.06 1.04
CA LEU A 146 15.05 -3.70 2.26
C LEU A 146 15.36 -2.24 2.60
N PRO A 147 14.38 -1.50 3.10
CA PRO A 147 14.56 -0.10 3.45
C PRO A 147 15.34 0.05 4.77
N HIS A 148 16.61 -0.37 4.80
CA HIS A 148 17.45 -0.36 6.01
C HIS A 148 17.53 1.04 6.62
N GLN A 149 17.77 2.07 5.81
CA GLN A 149 17.84 3.45 6.30
C GLN A 149 16.48 3.98 6.74
N GLY A 150 15.42 3.61 6.02
CA GLY A 150 14.04 3.89 6.43
C GLY A 150 13.69 3.19 7.74
N LEU A 151 14.11 1.93 7.90
CA LEU A 151 13.93 1.20 9.15
C LEU A 151 14.66 1.89 10.30
N GLU A 152 15.91 2.29 10.13
CA GLU A 152 16.67 3.04 11.14
C GLU A 152 15.95 4.35 11.49
N ALA A 153 15.54 5.13 10.50
CA ALA A 153 14.80 6.36 10.72
C ALA A 153 13.46 6.12 11.47
N PHE A 154 12.74 5.04 11.14
CA PHE A 154 11.54 4.63 11.85
C PHE A 154 11.84 4.25 13.30
N LEU A 155 12.85 3.42 13.54
CA LEU A 155 13.24 2.98 14.87
C LEU A 155 13.63 4.17 15.74
N ASP A 156 14.47 5.08 15.24
CA ASP A 156 14.89 6.29 15.96
C ASP A 156 13.69 7.20 16.30
N HIS A 157 12.76 7.34 15.36
CA HIS A 157 11.57 8.17 15.54
C HIS A 157 10.60 7.56 16.56
N GLU A 158 10.34 6.25 16.48
CA GLU A 158 9.26 5.59 17.23
C GLU A 158 9.72 4.90 18.50
N TRP A 159 11.02 4.62 18.69
CA TRP A 159 11.52 3.84 19.82
C TRP A 159 11.04 4.31 21.19
N ASN A 160 11.08 5.62 21.40
CA ASN A 160 10.66 6.25 22.65
C ASN A 160 9.16 6.64 22.67
N ARG A 161 8.44 6.38 21.58
CA ARG A 161 7.03 6.78 21.39
C ARG A 161 6.07 5.60 21.26
N LYS A 162 6.59 4.37 21.18
CA LYS A 162 5.79 3.18 20.87
C LYS A 162 4.64 2.91 21.84
N GLY A 163 4.78 3.17 23.12
CA GLY A 163 3.71 3.11 24.12
C GLY A 163 2.71 1.99 23.91
N SER A 164 1.41 2.34 23.86
CA SER A 164 0.30 1.44 23.53
C SER A 164 -0.15 1.51 22.07
N ASP A 165 0.64 2.17 21.19
CA ASP A 165 0.29 2.31 19.78
C ASP A 165 0.37 0.97 19.06
N SER A 166 -0.48 0.79 18.06
CA SER A 166 -0.46 -0.36 17.17
C SER A 166 0.00 0.07 15.78
N TYR A 167 0.72 -0.80 15.10
CA TYR A 167 1.34 -0.51 13.82
C TYR A 167 0.81 -1.44 12.73
N THR A 168 0.65 -0.92 11.52
CA THR A 168 0.41 -1.68 10.30
C THR A 168 1.45 -1.26 9.28
N LEU A 169 2.20 -2.20 8.74
CA LEU A 169 3.24 -1.95 7.75
C LEU A 169 2.66 -2.06 6.34
N PHE A 170 2.90 -1.05 5.53
CA PHE A 170 2.60 -1.03 4.11
C PHE A 170 3.91 -1.02 3.32
N MET A 171 4.02 -1.91 2.37
CA MET A 171 5.16 -2.04 1.46
C MET A 171 4.64 -2.41 0.07
N HIS A 172 5.40 -2.12 -0.98
CA HIS A 172 5.00 -2.55 -2.31
C HIS A 172 5.31 -4.04 -2.50
N MET A 173 6.60 -4.41 -2.40
CA MET A 173 7.02 -5.81 -2.57
C MET A 173 6.78 -6.62 -1.31
N PRO A 174 6.19 -7.82 -1.41
CA PRO A 174 6.03 -8.73 -0.29
C PRO A 174 7.36 -9.16 0.33
N LEU A 175 7.42 -9.18 1.67
CA LEU A 175 8.57 -9.65 2.44
C LEU A 175 8.60 -11.17 2.55
N ILE A 176 7.42 -11.76 2.73
CA ILE A 176 7.28 -13.20 2.92
C ILE A 176 6.91 -13.79 1.56
N LYS A 177 7.82 -14.59 1.00
CA LYS A 177 7.60 -15.24 -0.29
C LYS A 177 6.45 -16.24 -0.19
N PRO A 178 5.43 -16.16 -1.04
CA PRO A 178 4.43 -17.22 -1.13
C PRO A 178 5.10 -18.49 -1.67
N PHE A 179 4.60 -19.64 -1.28
CA PHE A 179 5.18 -20.97 -1.63
C PHE A 179 4.98 -21.29 -3.12
N HIS A 180 5.15 -20.31 -4.00
CA HIS A 180 4.87 -20.47 -5.42
C HIS A 180 6.14 -20.34 -6.26
N ARG A 181 6.28 -21.24 -7.25
CA ARG A 181 7.49 -21.37 -8.04
C ARG A 181 7.81 -20.14 -8.88
N PHE A 182 6.80 -19.43 -9.32
CA PHE A 182 6.94 -18.21 -10.12
C PHE A 182 7.33 -17.01 -9.24
N MET A 183 6.61 -16.80 -8.15
CA MET A 183 6.84 -15.67 -7.24
C MET A 183 8.13 -15.79 -6.39
N ASN A 184 8.82 -16.91 -6.50
CA ASN A 184 10.14 -17.15 -5.91
C ASN A 184 11.31 -16.78 -6.84
N VAL A 185 11.04 -16.16 -8.00
CA VAL A 185 12.14 -15.70 -8.85
C VAL A 185 12.75 -14.45 -8.19
N ASP A 186 14.06 -14.39 -8.09
CA ASP A 186 14.80 -13.27 -7.48
C ASP A 186 14.42 -11.90 -8.07
N ALA A 187 13.87 -11.91 -9.30
CA ALA A 187 13.37 -10.71 -9.95
C ALA A 187 12.14 -10.08 -9.31
N HIS A 188 11.35 -10.82 -8.53
CA HIS A 188 10.04 -10.39 -8.03
C HIS A 188 9.88 -10.50 -6.51
N SER A 189 10.97 -10.69 -5.77
CA SER A 189 10.87 -10.89 -4.33
C SER A 189 12.11 -10.42 -3.58
N ILE A 190 11.92 -10.11 -2.32
CA ILE A 190 12.96 -9.79 -1.35
C ILE A 190 13.73 -11.06 -0.97
N ASP A 191 15.03 -10.92 -0.71
CA ASP A 191 15.85 -12.00 -0.14
C ASP A 191 15.28 -12.48 1.21
N GLU A 192 15.19 -13.79 1.38
CA GLU A 192 14.51 -14.37 2.55
C GLU A 192 15.23 -14.09 3.86
N ASP A 193 16.56 -14.14 3.89
CA ASP A 193 17.32 -13.90 5.12
C ASP A 193 17.34 -12.41 5.48
N ALA A 194 17.37 -11.54 4.48
CA ALA A 194 17.20 -10.11 4.67
C ALA A 194 15.80 -9.80 5.22
N ALA A 195 14.73 -10.41 4.65
CA ALA A 195 13.37 -10.24 5.14
C ALA A 195 13.22 -10.71 6.60
N LYS A 196 13.82 -11.84 6.98
CA LYS A 196 13.82 -12.33 8.37
C LYS A 196 14.50 -11.33 9.31
N THR A 197 15.65 -10.81 8.92
CA THR A 197 16.40 -9.82 9.70
C THR A 197 15.58 -8.55 9.93
N PHE A 198 14.92 -8.06 8.88
CA PHE A 198 14.04 -6.90 8.94
C PHE A 198 12.85 -7.13 9.89
N LEU A 199 12.16 -8.26 9.76
CA LEU A 199 11.04 -8.62 10.62
C LEU A 199 11.47 -8.77 12.09
N TRP A 200 12.67 -9.31 12.30
CA TRP A 200 13.23 -9.42 13.64
C TRP A 200 13.49 -8.06 14.30
N ALA A 201 13.92 -7.05 13.54
CA ALA A 201 14.09 -5.69 14.04
C ALA A 201 12.75 -5.03 14.46
N LEU A 202 11.65 -5.44 13.82
CA LEU A 202 10.31 -4.92 14.12
C LEU A 202 9.59 -5.64 15.27
N ARG A 203 10.14 -6.73 15.82
CA ARG A 203 9.47 -7.56 16.84
C ARG A 203 9.10 -6.83 18.13
N ASP A 204 9.83 -5.77 18.47
CA ASP A 204 9.57 -4.97 19.68
C ASP A 204 8.44 -3.95 19.51
N PHE A 205 7.90 -3.85 18.29
CA PHE A 205 6.74 -3.04 17.98
C PHE A 205 5.53 -3.94 17.75
N TYR A 206 4.37 -3.47 18.18
CA TYR A 206 3.14 -4.22 18.01
C TYR A 206 2.59 -4.06 16.59
N PHE A 207 3.24 -4.72 15.63
CA PHE A 207 2.77 -4.78 14.25
C PHE A 207 1.65 -5.81 14.11
N ARG A 208 0.51 -5.37 13.55
CA ARG A 208 -0.68 -6.20 13.36
C ARG A 208 -0.71 -6.90 12.01
N GLY A 209 0.01 -6.39 11.02
CA GLY A 209 0.05 -6.97 9.69
C GLY A 209 0.99 -6.23 8.77
N ILE A 210 1.35 -6.91 7.69
CA ILE A 210 2.12 -6.39 6.57
C ILE A 210 1.21 -6.41 5.37
N ILE A 211 1.05 -5.28 4.71
CA ILE A 211 0.13 -5.08 3.60
C ILE A 211 0.94 -4.74 2.36
N CYS A 212 0.79 -5.52 1.29
CA CYS A 212 1.58 -5.40 0.07
C CYS A 212 0.73 -5.39 -1.21
N GLY A 213 1.37 -5.07 -2.32
CA GLY A 213 0.90 -5.21 -3.70
C GLY A 213 1.81 -6.12 -4.53
N HIS A 214 2.17 -5.67 -5.74
CA HIS A 214 3.19 -6.20 -6.63
C HIS A 214 2.88 -7.52 -7.34
N TYR A 215 2.21 -8.45 -6.71
CA TYR A 215 1.98 -9.77 -7.30
C TYR A 215 0.74 -9.85 -8.19
N HIS A 216 -0.05 -8.79 -8.26
CA HIS A 216 -1.31 -8.76 -8.99
C HIS A 216 -2.24 -9.95 -8.69
N CYS A 217 -2.09 -10.57 -7.52
CA CYS A 217 -2.98 -11.62 -7.06
C CYS A 217 -3.10 -11.58 -5.53
N ALA A 218 -4.33 -11.72 -5.05
CA ALA A 218 -4.58 -11.75 -3.61
C ALA A 218 -3.94 -12.99 -2.97
N SER A 219 -3.18 -12.77 -1.91
CA SER A 219 -2.62 -13.87 -1.12
C SER A 219 -2.47 -13.50 0.35
N VAL A 220 -2.43 -14.53 1.19
CA VAL A 220 -2.13 -14.40 2.61
C VAL A 220 -1.04 -15.38 2.97
N THR A 221 0.02 -14.88 3.58
CA THR A 221 1.14 -15.69 4.07
C THR A 221 1.43 -15.33 5.52
N SER A 222 2.00 -16.26 6.27
CA SER A 222 2.40 -16.01 7.64
C SER A 222 3.81 -16.51 7.91
N PHE A 223 4.54 -15.80 8.75
CA PHE A 223 5.86 -16.17 9.22
C PHE A 223 6.01 -15.75 10.68
N ASN A 224 6.16 -16.72 11.57
CA ASN A 224 6.13 -16.48 13.02
C ASN A 224 4.86 -15.70 13.43
N ASP A 225 5.03 -14.55 14.07
CA ASP A 225 3.95 -13.70 14.56
C ASP A 225 3.45 -12.68 13.53
N PHE A 226 4.02 -12.68 12.32
CA PHE A 226 3.64 -11.74 11.23
C PHE A 226 2.69 -12.41 10.24
N VAL A 227 1.67 -11.69 9.87
CA VAL A 227 0.76 -12.05 8.77
C VAL A 227 0.90 -11.00 7.67
N GLN A 228 1.16 -11.46 6.46
CA GLN A 228 1.25 -10.63 5.27
C GLN A 228 0.04 -10.85 4.39
N PHE A 229 -0.54 -9.76 3.95
CA PHE A 229 -1.63 -9.71 2.98
C PHE A 229 -1.13 -9.02 1.72
N VAL A 230 -1.26 -9.69 0.59
CA VAL A 230 -1.02 -9.09 -0.73
C VAL A 230 -2.37 -8.79 -1.35
N ALA A 231 -2.60 -7.54 -1.69
CA ALA A 231 -3.87 -7.12 -2.31
C ALA A 231 -3.92 -7.52 -3.79
N PRO A 232 -5.12 -7.72 -4.33
CA PRO A 232 -5.31 -7.84 -5.77
C PRO A 232 -5.04 -6.49 -6.45
N ALA A 233 -4.51 -6.51 -7.66
CA ALA A 233 -4.16 -5.33 -8.42
C ALA A 233 -5.39 -4.57 -8.95
N SER A 234 -5.23 -3.27 -9.09
CA SER A 234 -6.21 -2.41 -9.76
C SER A 234 -6.20 -2.61 -11.28
N GLN A 235 -5.04 -2.87 -11.88
CA GLN A 235 -4.88 -3.06 -13.32
C GLN A 235 -5.57 -4.33 -13.81
N CYS A 236 -5.08 -5.48 -13.38
CA CYS A 236 -5.58 -6.82 -13.76
C CYS A 236 -5.07 -7.86 -12.78
N GLN A 237 -5.70 -9.03 -12.79
CA GLN A 237 -5.23 -10.15 -11.99
C GLN A 237 -4.29 -11.05 -12.79
N LEU A 238 -3.21 -11.51 -12.16
CA LEU A 238 -2.28 -12.48 -12.75
C LEU A 238 -2.55 -13.88 -12.17
N ASP A 239 -2.35 -14.92 -13.00
CA ASP A 239 -2.38 -16.28 -12.50
C ASP A 239 -0.99 -16.64 -11.93
N PRO A 240 -0.88 -16.77 -10.60
CA PRO A 240 0.39 -17.08 -9.96
C PRO A 240 0.89 -18.50 -10.26
N PHE A 241 0.07 -19.35 -10.90
CA PHE A 241 0.41 -20.72 -11.24
C PHE A 241 0.97 -20.88 -12.64
N THR A 242 0.97 -19.81 -13.44
CA THR A 242 1.58 -19.83 -14.79
C THR A 242 3.04 -19.36 -14.75
N LYS A 243 3.85 -19.89 -15.64
CA LYS A 243 5.28 -19.56 -15.70
C LYS A 243 5.54 -18.12 -16.14
N ASP A 244 4.64 -17.56 -16.93
CA ASP A 244 4.82 -16.29 -17.63
C ASP A 244 3.90 -15.18 -17.12
N CYS A 245 3.37 -15.29 -15.90
CA CYS A 245 2.43 -14.31 -15.32
C CYS A 245 1.30 -13.92 -16.26
N THR A 246 0.64 -14.90 -16.84
CA THR A 246 -0.46 -14.60 -17.75
C THR A 246 -1.62 -13.97 -17.00
N PRO A 247 -2.26 -12.93 -17.56
CA PRO A 247 -3.47 -12.38 -16.97
C PRO A 247 -4.54 -13.46 -16.80
N SER A 248 -5.05 -13.61 -15.58
CA SER A 248 -6.14 -14.53 -15.23
C SER A 248 -7.50 -13.86 -15.25
N GLY A 249 -7.53 -12.53 -15.25
CA GLY A 249 -8.76 -11.76 -15.27
C GLY A 249 -8.54 -10.29 -15.59
N ASN A 250 -9.40 -9.77 -16.47
CA ASN A 250 -9.47 -8.36 -16.82
C ASN A 250 -10.51 -7.65 -15.94
N TYR A 251 -10.24 -7.62 -14.65
CA TYR A 251 -11.09 -6.94 -13.68
C TYR A 251 -10.25 -6.34 -12.56
N PRO A 252 -10.60 -5.13 -12.07
CA PRO A 252 -9.87 -4.50 -10.99
C PRO A 252 -10.15 -5.17 -9.66
N GLY A 253 -9.12 -5.18 -8.82
CA GLY A 253 -9.20 -5.60 -7.43
C GLY A 253 -8.71 -4.53 -6.46
N TYR A 254 -9.12 -4.65 -5.21
CA TYR A 254 -8.70 -3.80 -4.10
C TYR A 254 -8.88 -4.53 -2.78
N ALA A 255 -8.31 -3.99 -1.71
CA ALA A 255 -8.50 -4.54 -0.37
C ALA A 255 -9.13 -3.52 0.59
N ILE A 256 -9.94 -4.01 1.52
CA ILE A 256 -10.39 -3.23 2.67
C ILE A 256 -9.79 -3.85 3.92
N ILE A 257 -9.00 -3.07 4.62
CA ILE A 257 -8.28 -3.46 5.82
C ILE A 257 -9.02 -2.86 7.01
N CYS A 258 -9.41 -3.71 7.96
CA CYS A 258 -10.00 -3.28 9.21
C CYS A 258 -9.01 -3.62 10.33
N PRO A 259 -8.23 -2.66 10.83
CA PRO A 259 -7.39 -2.86 12.00
C PRO A 259 -8.28 -3.21 13.20
N GLY A 260 -8.18 -4.45 13.67
CA GLY A 260 -9.01 -4.95 14.78
C GLY A 260 -8.65 -4.31 16.11
N MET A 261 -9.60 -4.27 17.05
CA MET A 261 -9.37 -3.76 18.40
C MET A 261 -8.51 -4.71 19.25
N HIS A 262 -8.42 -5.99 18.91
CA HIS A 262 -7.66 -7.01 19.62
C HIS A 262 -7.01 -7.95 18.62
N GLU A 263 -5.70 -7.80 18.41
CA GLU A 263 -4.78 -8.74 17.79
C GLU A 263 -5.05 -9.28 16.36
N MET A 264 -6.18 -8.96 15.72
CA MET A 264 -6.48 -9.47 14.39
C MET A 264 -6.79 -8.34 13.40
N HIS A 265 -6.04 -8.28 12.30
CA HIS A 265 -6.47 -7.57 11.11
C HIS A 265 -7.49 -8.42 10.35
N MET A 266 -8.56 -7.78 9.92
CA MET A 266 -9.39 -8.34 8.89
C MET A 266 -9.02 -7.65 7.57
N CYS A 267 -8.62 -8.42 6.58
CA CYS A 267 -8.41 -7.96 5.23
C CYS A 267 -9.45 -8.63 4.33
N LYS A 268 -10.22 -7.83 3.61
CA LYS A 268 -11.17 -8.30 2.60
C LYS A 268 -10.67 -7.93 1.23
N PHE A 269 -10.51 -8.92 0.38
CA PHE A 269 -10.22 -8.73 -1.03
C PHE A 269 -11.53 -8.59 -1.82
N HIS A 270 -11.56 -7.63 -2.70
CA HIS A 270 -12.70 -7.32 -3.55
C HIS A 270 -12.28 -7.31 -5.01
N TYR A 271 -13.19 -7.76 -5.86
CA TYR A 271 -13.03 -7.73 -7.31
C TYR A 271 -14.28 -7.13 -7.92
N ILE A 272 -14.11 -6.30 -8.96
CA ILE A 272 -15.22 -5.74 -9.71
C ILE A 272 -15.29 -6.48 -11.04
N VAL A 273 -16.21 -7.41 -11.13
CA VAL A 273 -16.46 -8.22 -12.33
C VAL A 273 -17.70 -7.67 -13.01
N GLU A 274 -17.54 -7.15 -14.23
CA GLU A 274 -18.69 -6.73 -15.04
C GLU A 274 -19.53 -7.96 -15.42
N ASP A 275 -20.84 -7.86 -15.32
CA ASP A 275 -21.73 -8.90 -15.83
C ASP A 275 -21.70 -8.93 -17.37
N GLU A 276 -22.27 -9.98 -17.99
CA GLU A 276 -22.31 -10.13 -19.45
C GLU A 276 -23.04 -8.97 -20.17
N ASN A 277 -23.69 -8.09 -19.42
CA ASN A 277 -24.41 -6.93 -19.94
C ASN A 277 -23.65 -5.62 -19.68
N GLY A 278 -22.43 -5.67 -19.11
CA GLY A 278 -21.58 -4.51 -18.86
C GLY A 278 -22.06 -3.63 -17.68
N ASN A 279 -22.84 -4.19 -16.73
CA ASN A 279 -23.24 -3.54 -15.49
C ASN A 279 -22.38 -3.99 -14.31
#